data_e6fb973e3b681f64140560ea81e8f8cd
#
_entry.id   e6fb973e3b681f64140560ea81e8f8cd
#
_cell.length_a   1.000
_cell.length_b   1.000
_cell.length_c   1.000
_cell.angle_alpha   90.00
_cell.angle_beta   90.00
_cell.angle_gamma   90.00
#
_symmetry.space_group_name_H-M   'P 1'
#
loop_
_entity.id
_entity.type
_entity.pdbx_description
1 polymer ?
#
loop_
_entity_poly.entity_id
_entity_poly.type
_entity_poly.pdbx_seq_one_letter_code
_entity_poly.pdbx_strand_id
1 'polypeptide(L)'
;MAKQGTILVVDDNKGILTAVQMLLGTCFEKVITISTPNKIKNTLHDENVDVVLLDMNFSAGINSGNEGLFWLSEIKKAYPSIQVVLFTAYADIDLAVRGIKEGATDFVVKPWDNAKLLETLQAAYQIRSANHKQAVGIQGKRYVLGRQQRHAATTDADRESSQDRRQSINHGRERNR
;
A
#
# COMPACT_ATOMS: atom_id res chain seq x y z
N MET A 1 13.80 19.75 -3.93
CA MET A 1 13.01 18.59 -4.41
C MET A 1 11.57 18.78 -4.01
N ALA A 2 10.60 18.36 -4.83
CA ALA A 2 9.18 18.42 -4.46
C ALA A 2 8.91 17.46 -3.29
N LYS A 3 8.19 17.93 -2.26
CA LYS A 3 7.78 17.09 -1.14
C LYS A 3 6.76 16.06 -1.63
N GLN A 4 6.88 14.83 -1.20
CA GLN A 4 6.00 13.75 -1.64
C GLN A 4 5.71 12.79 -0.50
N GLY A 5 4.50 12.25 -0.48
CA GLY A 5 4.06 11.21 0.42
C GLY A 5 3.57 11.69 1.77
N THR A 6 2.75 10.84 2.38
CA THR A 6 2.17 11.05 3.71
C THR A 6 2.76 10.06 4.70
N ILE A 7 3.30 10.57 5.81
CA ILE A 7 3.86 9.75 6.89
C ILE A 7 3.00 9.87 8.12
N LEU A 8 2.70 8.74 8.75
CA LEU A 8 2.11 8.65 10.08
C LEU A 8 3.22 8.29 11.09
N VAL A 9 3.39 9.12 12.10
CA VAL A 9 4.31 8.90 13.23
C VAL A 9 3.51 8.53 14.46
N VAL A 10 3.83 7.40 15.06
CA VAL A 10 3.14 6.87 16.24
C VAL A 10 4.15 6.67 17.36
N ASP A 11 4.09 7.50 18.40
CA ASP A 11 4.99 7.48 19.55
C ASP A 11 4.30 8.15 20.73
N ASP A 12 4.36 7.61 21.94
CA ASP A 12 3.71 8.20 23.12
C ASP A 12 4.49 9.41 23.67
N ASN A 13 5.74 9.59 23.28
CA ASN A 13 6.58 10.72 23.68
C ASN A 13 6.31 11.94 22.76
N LYS A 14 5.62 12.94 23.31
CA LYS A 14 5.29 14.19 22.60
C LYS A 14 6.52 14.97 22.11
N GLY A 15 7.63 14.92 22.85
CA GLY A 15 8.89 15.55 22.44
C GLY A 15 9.46 14.91 21.17
N ILE A 16 9.43 13.59 21.10
CA ILE A 16 9.83 12.83 19.89
C ILE A 16 8.91 13.17 18.74
N LEU A 17 7.59 13.15 18.94
CA LEU A 17 6.61 13.51 17.90
C LEU A 17 6.88 14.90 17.32
N THR A 18 7.13 15.90 18.18
CA THR A 18 7.42 17.27 17.72
C THR A 18 8.72 17.35 16.94
N ALA A 19 9.80 16.75 17.45
CA ALA A 19 11.10 16.77 16.79
C ALA A 19 11.08 16.07 15.41
N VAL A 20 10.45 14.89 15.36
CA VAL A 20 10.32 14.12 14.12
C VAL A 20 9.40 14.83 13.14
N GLN A 21 8.28 15.41 13.57
CA GLN A 21 7.38 16.17 12.71
C GLN A 21 8.07 17.36 12.05
N MET A 22 8.87 18.13 12.80
CA MET A 22 9.64 19.24 12.24
C MET A 22 10.66 18.77 11.22
N LEU A 23 11.38 17.70 11.50
CA LEU A 23 12.38 17.12 10.60
C LEU A 23 11.73 16.60 9.31
N LEU A 24 10.70 15.77 9.43
CA LEU A 24 10.04 15.13 8.28
C LEU A 24 9.27 16.14 7.42
N GLY A 25 8.74 17.22 8.02
CA GLY A 25 8.06 18.30 7.30
C GLY A 25 8.95 19.03 6.29
N THR A 26 10.27 18.84 6.34
CA THR A 26 11.21 19.37 5.32
C THR A 26 11.18 18.56 4.02
N CYS A 27 10.87 17.27 4.08
CA CYS A 27 11.00 16.32 2.97
C CYS A 27 9.67 15.72 2.49
N PHE A 28 8.70 15.58 3.38
CA PHE A 28 7.41 14.96 3.08
C PHE A 28 6.28 15.97 2.95
N GLU A 29 5.28 15.65 2.16
CA GLU A 29 4.14 16.53 1.91
C GLU A 29 3.24 16.66 3.14
N LYS A 30 2.95 15.53 3.80
CA LYS A 30 2.12 15.49 4.99
C LYS A 30 2.75 14.62 6.07
N VAL A 31 2.80 15.14 7.30
CA VAL A 31 3.26 14.41 8.48
C VAL A 31 2.16 14.44 9.53
N ILE A 32 1.62 13.27 9.85
CA ILE A 32 0.57 13.07 10.84
C ILE A 32 1.22 12.47 12.08
N THR A 33 0.93 13.00 13.25
CA THR A 33 1.46 12.50 14.52
C THR A 33 0.34 12.07 15.45
N ILE A 34 0.45 10.88 16.03
CA ILE A 34 -0.47 10.38 17.05
C ILE A 34 0.30 9.84 18.24
N SER A 35 -0.19 10.14 19.45
CA SER A 35 0.45 9.75 20.72
C SER A 35 -0.11 8.45 21.30
N THR A 36 -1.04 7.81 20.61
CA THR A 36 -1.66 6.54 21.05
C THR A 36 -1.90 5.62 19.87
N PRO A 37 -1.50 4.36 19.95
CA PRO A 37 -1.65 3.40 18.84
C PRO A 37 -3.12 3.07 18.54
N ASN A 38 -4.04 3.27 19.48
CA ASN A 38 -5.47 3.02 19.26
C ASN A 38 -6.08 3.87 18.13
N LYS A 39 -5.45 5.00 17.78
CA LYS A 39 -5.89 5.86 16.68
C LYS A 39 -5.37 5.41 15.31
N ILE A 40 -4.46 4.45 15.24
CA ILE A 40 -3.84 4.01 13.98
C ILE A 40 -4.91 3.62 12.95
N LYS A 41 -5.85 2.75 13.32
CA LYS A 41 -6.86 2.24 12.38
C LYS A 41 -7.73 3.35 11.79
N ASN A 42 -8.18 4.27 12.62
CA ASN A 42 -9.00 5.40 12.15
C ASN A 42 -8.18 6.34 11.26
N THR A 43 -6.94 6.66 11.67
CA THR A 43 -6.06 7.51 10.86
C THR A 43 -5.73 6.89 9.50
N LEU A 44 -5.45 5.59 9.45
CA LEU A 44 -5.19 4.89 8.18
C LEU A 44 -6.43 4.76 7.29
N HIS A 45 -7.62 4.76 7.88
CA HIS A 45 -8.88 4.76 7.14
C HIS A 45 -9.17 6.14 6.54
N ASP A 46 -8.96 7.20 7.31
CA ASP A 46 -9.36 8.57 6.94
C ASP A 46 -8.30 9.28 6.07
N GLU A 47 -7.05 8.83 6.17
CA GLU A 47 -5.90 9.47 5.53
C GLU A 47 -5.17 8.51 4.59
N ASN A 48 -4.70 9.03 3.45
CA ASN A 48 -3.93 8.23 2.50
C ASN A 48 -2.45 8.17 2.92
N VAL A 49 -2.15 7.29 3.88
CA VAL A 49 -0.81 7.12 4.45
C VAL A 49 0.03 6.18 3.59
N ASP A 50 1.27 6.58 3.32
CA ASP A 50 2.23 5.78 2.56
C ASP A 50 3.19 5.00 3.47
N VAL A 51 3.67 5.64 4.53
CA VAL A 51 4.65 5.08 5.48
C VAL A 51 4.20 5.34 6.91
N VAL A 52 4.35 4.35 7.77
CA VAL A 52 4.16 4.46 9.22
C VAL A 52 5.50 4.33 9.92
N LEU A 53 5.88 5.33 10.71
CA LEU A 53 6.96 5.24 11.69
C LEU A 53 6.34 4.85 13.04
N LEU A 54 6.60 3.63 13.49
CA LEU A 54 5.91 2.99 14.60
C LEU A 54 6.86 2.74 15.77
N ASP A 55 6.59 3.39 16.92
CA ASP A 55 7.28 3.04 18.15
C ASP A 55 7.02 1.59 18.57
N MET A 56 8.04 0.94 19.11
CA MET A 56 7.95 -0.42 19.62
C MET A 56 7.37 -0.50 21.03
N ASN A 57 7.42 0.57 21.81
CA ASN A 57 7.03 0.60 23.21
C ASN A 57 6.14 1.81 23.53
N PHE A 58 4.86 1.60 23.81
CA PHE A 58 3.87 2.63 24.12
C PHE A 58 3.55 2.79 25.60
N SER A 59 4.02 1.91 26.47
CA SER A 59 3.72 1.94 27.90
C SER A 59 4.99 2.18 28.70
N ALA A 60 5.10 3.34 29.32
CA ALA A 60 6.13 3.62 30.30
C ALA A 60 5.98 2.67 31.51
N GLY A 61 6.66 1.53 31.49
CA GLY A 61 6.74 0.62 32.65
C GLY A 61 6.70 -0.87 32.38
N ILE A 62 6.22 -1.33 31.24
CA ILE A 62 6.26 -2.76 30.85
C ILE A 62 6.85 -2.84 29.43
N ASN A 63 8.18 -2.83 29.34
CA ASN A 63 8.92 -2.94 28.09
C ASN A 63 8.85 -4.37 27.55
N SER A 64 7.69 -4.77 27.03
CA SER A 64 7.57 -6.08 26.37
C SER A 64 7.89 -6.04 24.88
N GLY A 65 7.92 -4.85 24.24
CA GLY A 65 8.07 -4.67 22.79
C GLY A 65 6.99 -5.36 21.94
N ASN A 66 6.12 -6.13 22.59
CA ASN A 66 5.06 -6.88 21.91
C ASN A 66 3.95 -5.97 21.37
N GLU A 67 3.79 -4.77 21.93
CA GLU A 67 2.79 -3.81 21.45
C GLU A 67 3.13 -3.32 20.04
N GLY A 68 4.38 -2.95 19.78
CA GLY A 68 4.81 -2.56 18.43
C GLY A 68 4.62 -3.67 17.41
N LEU A 69 4.97 -4.91 17.76
CA LEU A 69 4.75 -6.08 16.89
C LEU A 69 3.27 -6.37 16.66
N PHE A 70 2.43 -6.22 17.70
CA PHE A 70 0.98 -6.36 17.56
C PHE A 70 0.43 -5.35 16.54
N TRP A 71 0.77 -4.07 16.69
CA TRP A 71 0.29 -3.02 15.77
C TRP A 71 0.86 -3.17 14.37
N LEU A 72 2.12 -3.59 14.22
CA LEU A 72 2.70 -3.95 12.94
C LEU A 72 1.84 -5.01 12.22
N SER A 73 1.51 -6.09 12.93
CA SER A 73 0.67 -7.17 12.40
C SER A 73 -0.71 -6.66 11.97
N GLU A 74 -1.37 -5.84 12.81
CA GLU A 74 -2.66 -5.25 12.51
C GLU A 74 -2.64 -4.32 11.28
N ILE A 75 -1.60 -3.48 11.15
CA ILE A 75 -1.40 -2.62 9.98
C ILE A 75 -1.20 -3.48 8.73
N LYS A 76 -0.32 -4.47 8.78
CA LYS A 76 0.00 -5.30 7.62
C LYS A 76 -1.16 -6.18 7.16
N LYS A 77 -2.01 -6.65 8.07
CA LYS A 77 -3.24 -7.38 7.73
C LYS A 77 -4.27 -6.50 7.02
N ALA A 78 -4.49 -5.29 7.52
CA ALA A 78 -5.51 -4.39 6.98
C ALA A 78 -5.01 -3.62 5.74
N TYR A 79 -3.73 -3.23 5.73
CA TYR A 79 -3.12 -2.39 4.71
C TYR A 79 -1.75 -2.93 4.28
N PRO A 80 -1.68 -4.07 3.58
CA PRO A 80 -0.42 -4.75 3.25
C PRO A 80 0.54 -3.91 2.41
N SER A 81 0.05 -2.94 1.68
CA SER A 81 0.85 -2.06 0.83
C SER A 81 1.51 -0.89 1.57
N ILE A 82 1.03 -0.52 2.77
CA ILE A 82 1.65 0.51 3.60
C ILE A 82 3.01 0.01 4.10
N GLN A 83 4.03 0.84 3.99
CA GLN A 83 5.35 0.52 4.52
C GLN A 83 5.42 0.88 6.00
N VAL A 84 6.00 0.01 6.82
CA VAL A 84 6.15 0.23 8.25
C VAL A 84 7.63 0.22 8.59
N VAL A 85 8.10 1.33 9.18
CA VAL A 85 9.44 1.46 9.75
C VAL A 85 9.31 1.47 11.27
N LEU A 86 10.04 0.60 11.94
CA LEU A 86 10.00 0.49 13.39
C LEU A 86 10.92 1.52 14.02
N PHE A 87 10.48 2.12 15.12
CA PHE A 87 11.25 3.11 15.88
C PHE A 87 11.52 2.54 17.28
N THR A 88 12.76 2.19 17.57
CA THR A 88 13.09 1.33 18.70
C THR A 88 14.23 1.88 19.55
N ALA A 89 14.20 1.61 20.85
CA ALA A 89 15.35 1.85 21.73
C ALA A 89 16.46 0.82 21.44
N TYR A 90 17.70 1.17 21.77
CA TYR A 90 18.86 0.27 21.56
C TYR A 90 18.70 -1.11 22.23
N ALA A 91 18.05 -1.16 23.38
CA ALA A 91 17.80 -2.40 24.11
C ALA A 91 16.84 -3.37 23.40
N ASP A 92 16.07 -2.90 22.41
CA ASP A 92 14.98 -3.63 21.76
C ASP A 92 15.31 -4.04 20.30
N ILE A 93 16.61 -4.05 19.93
CA ILE A 93 17.03 -4.39 18.56
C ILE A 93 16.58 -5.78 18.14
N ASP A 94 16.61 -6.77 19.04
CA ASP A 94 16.16 -8.14 18.74
C ASP A 94 14.66 -8.17 18.38
N LEU A 95 13.85 -7.31 19.01
CA LEU A 95 12.43 -7.15 18.68
C LEU A 95 12.26 -6.48 17.32
N ALA A 96 13.10 -5.49 16.99
CA ALA A 96 13.07 -4.87 15.66
C ALA A 96 13.41 -5.87 14.56
N VAL A 97 14.40 -6.75 14.78
CA VAL A 97 14.74 -7.85 13.86
C VAL A 97 13.56 -8.81 13.67
N ARG A 98 12.83 -9.14 14.74
CA ARG A 98 11.58 -9.91 14.63
C ARG A 98 10.55 -9.17 13.79
N GLY A 99 10.37 -7.87 14.01
CA GLY A 99 9.45 -7.04 13.24
C GLY A 99 9.74 -7.04 11.75
N ILE A 100 11.02 -7.04 11.34
CA ILE A 100 11.40 -7.19 9.94
C ILE A 100 10.89 -8.52 9.37
N LYS A 101 11.03 -9.63 10.10
CA LYS A 101 10.52 -10.95 9.69
C LYS A 101 8.99 -10.99 9.62
N GLU A 102 8.30 -10.16 10.39
CA GLU A 102 6.84 -10.02 10.42
C GLU A 102 6.30 -9.00 9.40
N GLY A 103 7.18 -8.41 8.56
CA GLY A 103 6.80 -7.58 7.43
C GLY A 103 7.06 -6.09 7.60
N ALA A 104 7.78 -5.63 8.62
CA ALA A 104 8.30 -4.27 8.66
C ALA A 104 9.32 -4.07 7.53
N THR A 105 9.38 -2.86 7.00
CA THR A 105 10.29 -2.51 5.90
C THR A 105 11.70 -2.31 6.40
N ASP A 106 11.85 -1.62 7.53
CA ASP A 106 13.14 -1.30 8.16
C ASP A 106 12.92 -0.88 9.62
N PHE A 107 14.01 -0.55 10.33
CA PHE A 107 13.95 0.03 11.66
C PHE A 107 14.98 1.14 11.87
N VAL A 108 14.70 2.04 12.79
CA VAL A 108 15.61 3.12 13.23
C VAL A 108 15.74 3.10 14.75
N VAL A 109 16.95 3.21 15.25
CA VAL A 109 17.26 3.16 16.67
C VAL A 109 17.22 4.56 17.29
N LYS A 110 16.63 4.67 18.48
CA LYS A 110 16.65 5.90 19.31
C LYS A 110 17.88 5.88 20.23
N PRO A 111 18.60 7.01 20.38
CA PRO A 111 18.46 8.27 19.67
C PRO A 111 18.89 8.12 18.20
N TRP A 112 18.21 8.82 17.31
CA TRP A 112 18.42 8.69 15.86
C TRP A 112 19.37 9.75 15.31
N ASP A 113 19.99 9.41 14.18
CA ASP A 113 20.61 10.36 13.27
C ASP A 113 19.56 10.89 12.27
N ASN A 114 19.51 12.21 12.09
CA ASN A 114 18.50 12.85 11.23
C ASN A 114 18.62 12.40 9.76
N ALA A 115 19.85 12.31 9.25
CA ALA A 115 20.08 11.89 7.88
C ALA A 115 19.65 10.42 7.67
N LYS A 116 19.98 9.56 8.62
CA LYS A 116 19.62 8.15 8.60
C LYS A 116 18.10 7.93 8.67
N LEU A 117 17.41 8.68 9.54
CA LEU A 117 15.95 8.61 9.65
C LEU A 117 15.28 9.04 8.33
N LEU A 118 15.72 10.15 7.74
CA LEU A 118 15.19 10.64 6.47
C LEU A 118 15.44 9.64 5.34
N GLU A 119 16.67 9.11 5.21
CA GLU A 119 17.03 8.12 4.20
C GLU A 119 16.15 6.87 4.29
N THR A 120 15.98 6.32 5.50
CA THR A 120 15.17 5.13 5.75
C THR A 120 13.70 5.34 5.37
N LEU A 121 13.12 6.47 5.76
CA LEU A 121 11.72 6.79 5.45
C LEU A 121 11.51 7.10 3.96
N GLN A 122 12.46 7.77 3.31
CA GLN A 122 12.41 8.00 1.87
C GLN A 122 12.51 6.67 1.09
N ALA A 123 13.39 5.76 1.51
CA ALA A 123 13.49 4.43 0.90
C ALA A 123 12.17 3.64 1.04
N ALA A 124 11.55 3.68 2.22
CA ALA A 124 10.24 3.06 2.45
C ALA A 124 9.15 3.67 1.54
N TYR A 125 9.12 4.99 1.39
CA TYR A 125 8.21 5.66 0.48
C TYR A 125 8.43 5.25 -0.98
N GLN A 126 9.68 5.11 -1.44
CA GLN A 126 9.97 4.66 -2.80
C GLN A 126 9.42 3.25 -3.07
N ILE A 127 9.55 2.33 -2.12
CA ILE A 127 8.97 0.98 -2.22
C ILE A 127 7.45 1.07 -2.37
N ARG A 128 6.77 1.88 -1.55
CA ARG A 128 5.33 2.11 -1.62
C ARG A 128 4.90 2.63 -2.99
N SER A 129 5.59 3.67 -3.48
CA SER A 129 5.31 4.32 -4.76
C SER A 129 5.51 3.37 -5.95
N ALA A 130 6.56 2.54 -5.93
CA ALA A 130 6.82 1.55 -6.97
C ALA A 130 5.71 0.47 -7.03
N ASN A 131 5.31 -0.05 -5.87
CA ASN A 131 4.24 -1.04 -5.78
C ASN A 131 2.89 -0.49 -6.27
N HIS A 132 2.59 0.77 -5.99
CA HIS A 132 1.36 1.43 -6.46
C HIS A 132 1.35 1.56 -7.98
N LYS A 133 2.48 1.96 -8.60
CA LYS A 133 2.60 2.08 -10.07
C LYS A 133 2.42 0.73 -10.77
N GLN A 134 2.95 -0.35 -10.20
CA GLN A 134 2.78 -1.70 -10.76
C GLN A 134 1.32 -2.16 -10.70
N ALA A 135 0.62 -1.94 -9.59
CA ALA A 135 -0.78 -2.30 -9.43
C ALA A 135 -1.69 -1.58 -10.47
N VAL A 136 -1.47 -0.28 -10.69
CA VAL A 136 -2.21 0.51 -11.68
C VAL A 136 -1.89 0.05 -13.11
N GLY A 137 -0.63 -0.27 -13.41
CA GLY A 137 -0.21 -0.76 -14.74
C GLY A 137 -0.83 -2.11 -15.12
N ILE A 138 -1.05 -3.00 -14.16
CA ILE A 138 -1.69 -4.31 -14.38
C ILE A 138 -3.19 -4.16 -14.65
N GLN A 139 -3.87 -3.26 -13.95
CA GLN A 139 -5.29 -2.98 -14.18
C GLN A 139 -5.53 -2.37 -15.57
N GLY A 140 -4.67 -1.45 -16.03
CA GLY A 140 -4.75 -0.88 -17.37
C GLY A 140 -4.62 -1.92 -18.48
N LYS A 141 -3.71 -2.88 -18.34
CA LYS A 141 -3.53 -3.98 -19.31
C LYS A 141 -4.74 -4.94 -19.38
N ARG A 142 -5.36 -5.23 -18.24
CA ARG A 142 -6.57 -6.09 -18.20
C ARG A 142 -7.77 -5.41 -18.87
N TYR A 143 -7.90 -4.10 -18.77
CA TYR A 143 -9.00 -3.36 -19.40
C TYR A 143 -8.88 -3.34 -20.93
N VAL A 144 -7.66 -3.22 -21.47
CA VAL A 144 -7.41 -3.23 -22.93
C VAL A 144 -7.66 -4.64 -23.52
N LEU A 145 -7.21 -5.72 -22.85
CA LEU A 145 -7.44 -7.09 -23.30
C LEU A 145 -8.93 -7.48 -23.28
N GLY A 146 -9.68 -7.04 -22.28
CA GLY A 146 -11.13 -7.31 -22.19
C GLY A 146 -11.95 -6.60 -23.27
N ARG A 147 -11.46 -5.48 -23.81
CA ARG A 147 -12.13 -4.74 -24.90
C ARG A 147 -11.88 -5.38 -26.27
N GLN A 148 -10.69 -5.94 -26.50
CA GLN A 148 -10.38 -6.65 -27.74
C GLN A 148 -11.15 -7.98 -27.89
N GLN A 149 -11.37 -8.70 -26.79
CA GLN A 149 -12.16 -9.94 -26.83
C GLN A 149 -13.65 -9.70 -27.09
N ARG A 150 -14.22 -8.56 -26.71
CA ARG A 150 -15.63 -8.23 -27.02
C ARG A 150 -15.84 -7.83 -28.47
N HIS A 151 -14.84 -7.25 -29.13
CA HIS A 151 -14.92 -6.93 -30.56
C HIS A 151 -14.76 -8.18 -31.45
N ALA A 152 -14.00 -9.19 -31.02
CA ALA A 152 -13.86 -10.45 -31.74
C ALA A 152 -15.12 -11.32 -31.67
N ALA A 153 -15.86 -11.28 -30.55
CA ALA A 153 -17.10 -12.05 -30.39
C ALA A 153 -18.29 -11.52 -31.20
N THR A 154 -18.32 -10.22 -31.55
CA THR A 154 -19.40 -9.62 -32.35
C THR A 154 -19.23 -9.81 -33.84
N THR A 155 -18.01 -10.07 -34.31
CA THR A 155 -17.78 -10.31 -35.74
C THR A 155 -18.09 -11.73 -36.16
N ASP A 156 -18.02 -12.72 -35.27
CA ASP A 156 -18.37 -14.11 -35.59
C ASP A 156 -19.89 -14.37 -35.56
N ALA A 157 -20.64 -13.65 -34.73
CA ALA A 157 -22.10 -13.79 -34.70
C ALA A 157 -22.79 -13.24 -35.97
N ASP A 158 -22.24 -12.21 -36.63
CA ASP A 158 -22.78 -11.66 -37.87
C ASP A 158 -22.46 -12.53 -39.09
N ARG A 159 -21.48 -13.43 -39.00
CA ARG A 159 -21.13 -14.34 -40.10
C ARG A 159 -22.02 -15.59 -40.17
N GLU A 160 -22.48 -16.09 -39.02
CA GLU A 160 -23.38 -17.24 -39.01
C GLU A 160 -24.80 -16.90 -39.44
N SER A 161 -25.30 -15.71 -39.13
CA SER A 161 -26.65 -15.27 -39.52
C SER A 161 -26.82 -15.02 -41.02
N SER A 162 -25.74 -14.77 -41.77
CA SER A 162 -25.78 -14.53 -43.21
C SER A 162 -25.70 -15.81 -44.06
N GLN A 163 -25.20 -16.92 -43.48
CA GLN A 163 -25.18 -18.22 -44.21
C GLN A 163 -26.51 -18.96 -44.11
N ASP A 164 -27.24 -18.83 -43.03
CA ASP A 164 -28.52 -19.51 -42.83
C ASP A 164 -29.65 -18.93 -43.73
N ARG A 165 -29.58 -17.64 -44.06
CA ARG A 165 -30.54 -17.00 -45.00
C ARG A 165 -30.35 -17.39 -46.46
N ARG A 166 -29.20 -17.94 -46.87
CA ARG A 166 -28.96 -18.37 -48.26
C ARG A 166 -29.41 -19.81 -48.52
N GLN A 167 -29.55 -20.64 -47.51
CA GLN A 167 -30.01 -22.04 -47.66
C GLN A 167 -31.54 -22.16 -47.68
N SER A 168 -32.28 -21.25 -47.05
CA SER A 168 -33.75 -21.30 -47.04
C SER A 168 -34.41 -20.85 -48.35
N ILE A 169 -33.69 -20.15 -49.24
CA ILE A 169 -34.23 -19.66 -50.52
C ILE A 169 -34.13 -20.72 -51.65
N ASN A 170 -33.25 -21.72 -51.49
CA ASN A 170 -33.05 -22.73 -52.55
C ASN A 170 -33.91 -23.98 -52.41
N HIS A 171 -34.68 -24.16 -51.35
CA HIS A 171 -35.55 -25.32 -51.13
C HIS A 171 -37.02 -25.09 -51.53
N GLY A 172 -37.36 -23.88 -51.98
CA GLY A 172 -38.73 -23.52 -52.36
C GLY A 172 -39.06 -23.65 -53.87
N ARG A 173 -38.12 -24.11 -54.69
CA ARG A 173 -38.31 -24.04 -56.16
C ARG A 173 -38.47 -25.39 -56.89
N GLU A 174 -38.51 -26.50 -56.19
CA GLU A 174 -38.59 -27.84 -56.78
C GLU A 174 -39.89 -28.64 -56.48
N ARG A 175 -40.97 -27.97 -56.14
CA ARG A 175 -42.28 -28.70 -56.15
C ARG A 175 -43.35 -27.89 -56.85
N ASN A 176 -43.28 -27.90 -58.18
CA ASN A 176 -44.45 -27.74 -59.05
C ASN A 176 -44.03 -28.10 -60.50
N ARG A 177 -44.08 -29.42 -60.78
CA ARG A 177 -44.46 -30.02 -62.11
C ARG A 177 -44.92 -31.45 -61.87
#